data_1eaf8d6d6cd9a14eaac5bebbf7266c55
#
_entry.id   1eaf8d6d6cd9a14eaac5bebbf7266c55
#
_cell.length_a   1.000
_cell.length_b   1.000
_cell.length_c   1.000
_cell.angle_alpha   90.00
_cell.angle_beta   90.00
_cell.angle_gamma   90.00
#
_symmetry.space_group_name_H-M   'P 1'
#
loop_
_entity.id
_entity.type
_entity.pdbx_description
1 polymer ?
#
loop_
_entity_poly.entity_id
_entity_poly.type
_entity_poly.pdbx_seq_one_letter_code
_entity_poly.pdbx_strand_id
1 'polypeptide(L)'
;MVDARRAKFFRIVLGNIIMCATVAALLSVTVAVGGAKSSAQSGEPYYAGKSDTKVSLMVNVYWGTEYIQPMLDIMSRYNVKTTFFVGGSWAAGNSETLKKIHAAGHEIGNHGYYHKDHSKIDGAYNRKEIESAHDAVKHALGIDMTLFAPPSGAFCAQTLSVAAELGYRTVMWTRDTIDWRDHDANLIYKRAVKNIKGGDLILMHPTECTLNALERIITEVFSARLHIAPVSEVLESDVIL
;
A
#
# COMPACT_ATOMS: atom_id res chain seq x y z
N MET A 1 5.65 -32.83 66.65
CA MET A 1 6.63 -32.77 65.52
C MET A 1 6.08 -33.29 64.16
N VAL A 2 5.04 -34.10 64.14
CA VAL A 2 4.44 -34.64 62.89
C VAL A 2 3.60 -33.56 62.17
N ASP A 3 2.91 -32.68 62.87
CA ASP A 3 2.01 -31.66 62.31
C ASP A 3 2.74 -30.56 61.50
N ALA A 4 3.90 -30.11 61.97
CA ALA A 4 4.67 -29.08 61.25
C ALA A 4 5.23 -29.56 59.87
N ARG A 5 5.57 -30.87 59.77
CA ARG A 5 6.02 -31.44 58.49
C ARG A 5 4.88 -31.57 57.47
N ARG A 6 3.68 -31.94 57.96
CA ARG A 6 2.47 -32.01 57.10
C ARG A 6 2.06 -30.62 56.58
N ALA A 7 2.08 -29.61 57.43
CA ALA A 7 1.75 -28.25 57.06
C ALA A 7 2.77 -27.70 56.03
N LYS A 8 4.06 -27.99 56.18
CA LYS A 8 5.12 -27.59 55.21
C LYS A 8 4.95 -28.29 53.86
N PHE A 9 4.62 -29.57 53.89
CA PHE A 9 4.35 -30.34 52.65
C PHE A 9 3.12 -29.79 51.92
N PHE A 10 2.03 -29.54 52.60
CA PHE A 10 0.81 -28.95 52.02
C PHE A 10 1.04 -27.58 51.41
N ARG A 11 1.84 -26.71 52.02
CA ARG A 11 2.22 -25.40 51.47
C ARG A 11 3.03 -25.51 50.20
N ILE A 12 3.96 -26.46 50.10
CA ILE A 12 4.77 -26.68 48.92
C ILE A 12 3.88 -27.21 47.77
N VAL A 13 3.03 -28.19 48.04
CA VAL A 13 2.12 -28.75 47.02
C VAL A 13 1.14 -27.70 46.52
N LEU A 14 0.55 -26.89 47.42
CA LEU A 14 -0.38 -25.80 47.04
C LEU A 14 0.35 -24.73 46.21
N GLY A 15 1.58 -24.36 46.57
CA GLY A 15 2.40 -23.41 45.82
C GLY A 15 2.69 -23.90 44.41
N ASN A 16 3.04 -25.19 44.24
CA ASN A 16 3.27 -25.76 42.93
C ASN A 16 1.99 -25.86 42.08
N ILE A 17 0.85 -26.17 42.68
CA ILE A 17 -0.45 -26.18 41.96
C ILE A 17 -0.81 -24.77 41.47
N ILE A 18 -0.64 -23.72 42.31
CA ILE A 18 -0.89 -22.35 41.94
C ILE A 18 0.07 -21.92 40.80
N MET A 19 1.34 -22.25 40.88
CA MET A 19 2.34 -21.95 39.86
C MET A 19 2.02 -22.63 38.53
N CYS A 20 1.62 -23.91 38.53
CA CYS A 20 1.19 -24.63 37.33
C CYS A 20 -0.09 -24.03 36.75
N ALA A 21 -1.06 -23.62 37.56
CA ALA A 21 -2.29 -22.97 37.12
C ALA A 21 -2.02 -21.60 36.49
N THR A 22 -1.10 -20.80 37.06
CA THR A 22 -0.71 -19.50 36.48
C THR A 22 0.06 -19.64 35.17
N VAL A 23 0.96 -20.63 35.05
CA VAL A 23 1.67 -20.94 33.80
C VAL A 23 0.70 -21.43 32.73
N ALA A 24 -0.26 -22.29 33.09
CA ALA A 24 -1.29 -22.76 32.15
C ALA A 24 -2.22 -21.63 31.70
N ALA A 25 -2.59 -20.71 32.57
CA ALA A 25 -3.37 -19.51 32.25
C ALA A 25 -2.59 -18.54 31.33
N LEU A 26 -1.31 -18.33 31.59
CA LEU A 26 -0.44 -17.51 30.72
C LEU A 26 -0.25 -18.15 29.34
N LEU A 27 -0.08 -19.46 29.28
CA LEU A 27 0.02 -20.21 28.01
C LEU A 27 -1.30 -20.15 27.21
N SER A 28 -2.45 -20.23 27.87
CA SER A 28 -3.76 -20.13 27.22
C SER A 28 -4.03 -18.71 26.69
N VAL A 29 -3.58 -17.66 27.37
CA VAL A 29 -3.67 -16.27 26.89
C VAL A 29 -2.75 -16.03 25.68
N THR A 30 -1.53 -16.56 25.69
CA THR A 30 -0.62 -16.45 24.52
C THR A 30 -1.13 -17.20 23.32
N VAL A 31 -1.80 -18.35 23.48
CA VAL A 31 -2.44 -19.07 22.36
C VAL A 31 -3.69 -18.33 21.86
N ALA A 32 -4.45 -17.68 22.73
CA ALA A 32 -5.62 -16.87 22.33
C ALA A 32 -5.24 -15.56 21.61
N VAL A 33 -4.11 -14.95 21.96
CA VAL A 33 -3.60 -13.73 21.29
C VAL A 33 -2.87 -14.06 19.98
N GLY A 34 -2.27 -15.27 19.88
CA GLY A 34 -1.63 -15.74 18.64
C GLY A 34 -2.59 -16.26 17.56
N GLY A 35 -3.89 -16.34 17.85
CA GLY A 35 -4.91 -16.95 16.99
C GLY A 35 -5.86 -15.99 16.28
N ALA A 36 -5.57 -14.68 16.21
CA ALA A 36 -6.20 -13.84 15.21
C ALA A 36 -5.67 -14.28 13.84
N LYS A 37 -6.27 -15.33 13.26
CA LYS A 37 -6.22 -15.52 11.81
C LYS A 37 -6.76 -14.21 11.23
N SER A 38 -5.86 -13.33 10.80
CA SER A 38 -6.18 -12.39 9.73
C SER A 38 -6.94 -13.24 8.71
N SER A 39 -8.18 -12.93 8.43
CA SER A 39 -8.89 -13.51 7.30
C SER A 39 -7.91 -13.35 6.14
N ALA A 40 -7.41 -14.46 5.59
CA ALA A 40 -6.56 -14.44 4.43
C ALA A 40 -7.36 -13.65 3.40
N GLN A 41 -6.98 -12.39 3.20
CA GLN A 41 -7.58 -11.54 2.20
C GLN A 41 -7.34 -12.29 0.90
N SER A 42 -8.40 -12.64 0.19
CA SER A 42 -8.27 -13.31 -1.09
C SER A 42 -7.23 -12.55 -1.88
N GLY A 43 -6.21 -13.21 -2.42
CA GLY A 43 -5.12 -12.57 -3.15
C GLY A 43 -5.56 -11.88 -4.45
N GLU A 44 -6.87 -11.70 -4.65
CA GLU A 44 -7.46 -11.01 -5.78
C GLU A 44 -7.09 -9.54 -5.80
N PRO A 45 -6.68 -9.03 -6.97
CA PRO A 45 -6.29 -7.63 -7.10
C PRO A 45 -7.50 -6.69 -7.07
N TYR A 46 -7.31 -5.53 -6.46
CA TYR A 46 -8.30 -4.45 -6.46
C TYR A 46 -8.19 -3.65 -7.75
N TYR A 47 -9.20 -3.70 -8.61
CA TYR A 47 -9.29 -2.86 -9.81
C TYR A 47 -9.97 -1.53 -9.55
N ALA A 48 -10.82 -1.46 -8.53
CA ALA A 48 -11.55 -0.26 -8.12
C ALA A 48 -11.66 -0.21 -6.60
N GLY A 49 -11.88 0.97 -6.07
CA GLY A 49 -12.21 1.19 -4.66
C GLY A 49 -13.69 0.96 -4.37
N LYS A 50 -14.04 1.07 -3.09
CA LYS A 50 -15.42 0.94 -2.58
C LYS A 50 -16.03 2.29 -2.21
N SER A 51 -15.26 3.37 -2.23
CA SER A 51 -15.76 4.71 -1.95
C SER A 51 -16.66 5.22 -3.08
N ASP A 52 -17.78 5.80 -2.75
CA ASP A 52 -18.69 6.44 -3.70
C ASP A 52 -18.33 7.90 -3.96
N THR A 53 -17.49 8.50 -3.11
CA THR A 53 -17.17 9.94 -3.13
C THR A 53 -15.71 10.23 -3.43
N LYS A 54 -14.82 9.22 -3.34
CA LYS A 54 -13.38 9.40 -3.52
C LYS A 54 -12.85 8.68 -4.75
N VAL A 55 -11.81 9.25 -5.35
CA VAL A 55 -10.97 8.64 -6.40
C VAL A 55 -9.51 8.77 -6.01
N SER A 56 -8.61 7.99 -6.62
CA SER A 56 -7.18 8.16 -6.40
C SER A 56 -6.41 8.32 -7.70
N LEU A 57 -5.41 9.20 -7.67
CA LEU A 57 -4.37 9.25 -8.69
C LEU A 57 -3.27 8.27 -8.27
N MET A 58 -3.03 7.23 -9.05
CA MET A 58 -1.96 6.26 -8.85
C MET A 58 -0.74 6.72 -9.66
N VAL A 59 0.24 7.33 -9.01
CA VAL A 59 1.46 7.81 -9.68
C VAL A 59 2.53 6.74 -9.58
N ASN A 60 2.75 5.99 -10.66
CA ASN A 60 3.82 4.99 -10.71
C ASN A 60 5.14 5.66 -11.05
N VAL A 61 6.16 5.45 -10.20
CA VAL A 61 7.48 6.10 -10.31
C VAL A 61 8.56 5.03 -10.38
N TYR A 62 9.23 4.98 -11.52
CA TYR A 62 10.29 4.03 -11.76
C TYR A 62 11.52 4.69 -12.41
N TRP A 63 11.35 5.86 -13.03
CA TRP A 63 12.42 6.64 -13.66
C TRP A 63 12.18 8.14 -13.46
N GLY A 64 13.25 8.94 -13.65
CA GLY A 64 13.20 10.40 -13.60
C GLY A 64 12.85 10.97 -12.23
N THR A 65 13.02 12.25 -12.08
CA THR A 65 12.62 13.03 -10.89
C THR A 65 12.11 14.42 -11.25
N GLU A 66 12.32 14.81 -12.51
CA GLU A 66 12.17 16.19 -13.00
C GLU A 66 10.74 16.73 -12.88
N TYR A 67 9.74 15.85 -13.01
CA TYR A 67 8.33 16.25 -12.95
C TYR A 67 7.69 16.03 -11.57
N ILE A 68 8.38 15.36 -10.64
CA ILE A 68 7.81 15.05 -9.31
C ILE A 68 7.56 16.33 -8.51
N GLN A 69 8.56 17.19 -8.36
CA GLN A 69 8.37 18.40 -7.58
C GLN A 69 7.27 19.32 -8.18
N PRO A 70 7.24 19.59 -9.50
CA PRO A 70 6.12 20.34 -10.10
C PRO A 70 4.75 19.69 -9.88
N MET A 71 4.64 18.35 -9.92
CA MET A 71 3.38 17.64 -9.60
C MET A 71 2.99 17.85 -8.13
N LEU A 72 3.93 17.74 -7.19
CA LEU A 72 3.69 17.98 -5.76
C LEU A 72 3.22 19.42 -5.52
N ASP A 73 3.80 20.40 -6.22
CA ASP A 73 3.41 21.82 -6.12
C ASP A 73 1.97 22.04 -6.59
N ILE A 74 1.57 21.38 -7.70
CA ILE A 74 0.17 21.43 -8.17
C ILE A 74 -0.74 20.78 -7.13
N MET A 75 -0.45 19.56 -6.70
CA MET A 75 -1.28 18.83 -5.71
C MET A 75 -1.40 19.61 -4.39
N SER A 76 -0.34 20.29 -3.97
CA SER A 76 -0.34 21.12 -2.76
C SER A 76 -1.29 22.33 -2.89
N ARG A 77 -1.31 23.02 -4.05
CA ARG A 77 -2.24 24.14 -4.30
C ARG A 77 -3.70 23.76 -4.16
N TYR A 78 -4.03 22.54 -4.51
CA TYR A 78 -5.39 21.99 -4.42
C TYR A 78 -5.66 21.16 -3.15
N ASN A 79 -4.69 21.10 -2.22
CA ASN A 79 -4.74 20.27 -1.02
C ASN A 79 -5.06 18.78 -1.31
N VAL A 80 -4.51 18.25 -2.39
CA VAL A 80 -4.70 16.87 -2.84
C VAL A 80 -3.61 15.97 -2.26
N LYS A 81 -4.04 14.82 -1.71
CA LYS A 81 -3.14 13.70 -1.34
C LYS A 81 -3.51 12.48 -2.17
N THR A 82 -2.51 11.70 -2.55
CA THR A 82 -2.68 10.52 -3.40
C THR A 82 -1.60 9.50 -3.12
N THR A 83 -1.48 8.45 -3.94
CA THR A 83 -0.51 7.38 -3.74
C THR A 83 0.54 7.37 -4.85
N PHE A 84 1.81 7.36 -4.44
CA PHE A 84 2.95 7.14 -5.31
C PHE A 84 3.44 5.70 -5.14
N PHE A 85 3.34 4.89 -6.19
CA PHE A 85 3.90 3.54 -6.23
C PHE A 85 5.33 3.61 -6.76
N VAL A 86 6.31 3.36 -5.89
CA VAL A 86 7.72 3.59 -6.21
C VAL A 86 8.47 2.29 -6.42
N GLY A 87 9.30 2.25 -7.47
CA GLY A 87 10.27 1.18 -7.69
C GLY A 87 11.41 1.26 -6.68
N GLY A 88 11.82 0.12 -6.12
CA GLY A 88 12.83 0.09 -5.05
C GLY A 88 14.19 0.61 -5.48
N SER A 89 14.65 0.28 -6.69
CA SER A 89 15.91 0.79 -7.24
C SER A 89 15.88 2.31 -7.44
N TRP A 90 14.72 2.85 -7.88
CA TRP A 90 14.51 4.29 -7.98
C TRP A 90 14.52 4.95 -6.58
N ALA A 91 13.82 4.36 -5.62
CA ALA A 91 13.75 4.85 -4.24
C ALA A 91 15.14 4.92 -3.58
N ALA A 92 15.96 3.88 -3.76
CA ALA A 92 17.33 3.83 -3.27
C ALA A 92 18.23 4.91 -3.90
N GLY A 93 18.07 5.17 -5.20
CA GLY A 93 18.85 6.17 -5.93
C GLY A 93 18.37 7.62 -5.73
N ASN A 94 17.11 7.81 -5.28
CA ASN A 94 16.45 9.14 -5.22
C ASN A 94 15.80 9.39 -3.85
N SER A 95 16.45 8.99 -2.77
CA SER A 95 15.91 9.05 -1.40
C SER A 95 15.42 10.43 -1.00
N GLU A 96 16.09 11.51 -1.42
CA GLU A 96 15.69 12.89 -1.12
C GLU A 96 14.37 13.26 -1.82
N THR A 97 14.15 12.82 -3.06
CA THR A 97 12.87 13.02 -3.76
C THR A 97 11.77 12.19 -3.12
N LEU A 98 12.06 10.95 -2.73
CA LEU A 98 11.15 10.09 -2.00
C LEU A 98 10.71 10.71 -0.66
N LYS A 99 11.65 11.29 0.10
CA LYS A 99 11.35 12.03 1.34
C LYS A 99 10.43 13.22 1.09
N LYS A 100 10.61 13.96 0.00
CA LYS A 100 9.72 15.07 -0.36
C LYS A 100 8.29 14.61 -0.65
N ILE A 101 8.11 13.50 -1.38
CA ILE A 101 6.78 12.92 -1.64
C ILE A 101 6.10 12.57 -0.30
N HIS A 102 6.82 11.87 0.57
CA HIS A 102 6.30 11.45 1.87
C HIS A 102 6.02 12.64 2.80
N ALA A 103 6.94 13.61 2.90
CA ALA A 103 6.77 14.83 3.71
C ALA A 103 5.60 15.70 3.22
N ALA A 104 5.28 15.65 1.93
CA ALA A 104 4.10 16.29 1.37
C ALA A 104 2.79 15.56 1.76
N GLY A 105 2.85 14.45 2.50
CA GLY A 105 1.69 13.69 3.00
C GLY A 105 1.06 12.74 1.99
N HIS A 106 1.77 12.37 0.93
CA HIS A 106 1.32 11.35 0.00
C HIS A 106 1.61 9.94 0.52
N GLU A 107 0.73 9.00 0.20
CA GLU A 107 0.93 7.58 0.48
C GLU A 107 1.99 7.00 -0.44
N ILE A 108 2.82 6.09 0.10
CA ILE A 108 3.83 5.37 -0.67
C ILE A 108 3.41 3.91 -0.80
N GLY A 109 3.38 3.42 -2.03
CA GLY A 109 3.14 2.03 -2.39
C GLY A 109 4.35 1.39 -3.07
N ASN A 110 4.36 0.08 -3.14
CA ASN A 110 5.41 -0.76 -3.69
C ASN A 110 5.18 -0.99 -5.19
N HIS A 111 6.22 -0.81 -6.02
CA HIS A 111 6.18 -1.06 -7.47
C HIS A 111 7.28 -2.04 -7.94
N GLY A 112 7.61 -3.04 -7.08
CA GLY A 112 8.74 -3.94 -7.31
C GLY A 112 10.10 -3.23 -7.20
N TYR A 113 11.19 -3.99 -7.24
CA TYR A 113 12.52 -3.39 -7.09
C TYR A 113 13.12 -2.95 -8.43
N TYR A 114 13.19 -3.87 -9.41
CA TYR A 114 13.77 -3.62 -10.74
C TYR A 114 12.72 -3.49 -11.85
N HIS A 115 11.47 -3.26 -11.51
CA HIS A 115 10.37 -3.14 -12.48
C HIS A 115 10.26 -4.36 -13.42
N LYS A 116 10.37 -5.57 -12.85
CA LYS A 116 10.29 -6.83 -13.60
C LYS A 116 8.84 -7.16 -13.97
N ASP A 117 8.68 -7.94 -15.04
CA ASP A 117 7.40 -8.56 -15.37
C ASP A 117 7.11 -9.69 -14.37
N HIS A 118 6.28 -9.41 -13.37
CA HIS A 118 5.98 -10.31 -12.27
C HIS A 118 5.22 -11.58 -12.72
N SER A 119 4.62 -11.58 -13.90
CA SER A 119 3.97 -12.75 -14.48
C SER A 119 4.96 -13.79 -15.04
N LYS A 120 6.22 -13.39 -15.27
CA LYS A 120 7.27 -14.20 -15.90
C LYS A 120 8.38 -14.64 -14.96
N ILE A 121 8.32 -14.27 -13.71
CA ILE A 121 9.30 -14.64 -12.68
C ILE A 121 8.66 -15.61 -11.67
N ASP A 122 9.47 -16.47 -11.07
CA ASP A 122 9.00 -17.42 -10.06
C ASP A 122 8.62 -16.75 -8.73
N GLY A 123 8.07 -17.53 -7.79
CA GLY A 123 7.62 -17.00 -6.49
C GLY A 123 8.75 -16.48 -5.62
N ALA A 124 9.92 -17.11 -5.66
CA ALA A 124 11.07 -16.66 -4.89
C ALA A 124 11.57 -15.31 -5.40
N TYR A 125 11.58 -15.13 -6.72
CA TYR A 125 11.98 -13.86 -7.33
C TYR A 125 10.90 -12.78 -7.17
N ASN A 126 9.59 -13.15 -7.26
CA ASN A 126 8.48 -12.25 -6.92
C ASN A 126 8.64 -11.71 -5.49
N ARG A 127 8.88 -12.60 -4.52
CA ARG A 127 9.12 -12.23 -3.12
C ARG A 127 10.30 -11.26 -3.00
N LYS A 128 11.42 -11.60 -3.62
CA LYS A 128 12.62 -10.76 -3.59
C LYS A 128 12.38 -9.36 -4.15
N GLU A 129 11.66 -9.23 -5.27
CA GLU A 129 11.32 -7.93 -5.88
C GLU A 129 10.48 -7.07 -4.92
N ILE A 130 9.46 -7.66 -4.27
CA ILE A 130 8.56 -6.96 -3.36
C ILE A 130 9.28 -6.59 -2.06
N GLU A 131 9.99 -7.53 -1.43
CA GLU A 131 10.73 -7.30 -0.18
C GLU A 131 11.86 -6.29 -0.36
N SER A 132 12.66 -6.40 -1.43
CA SER A 132 13.75 -5.46 -1.68
C SER A 132 13.26 -4.03 -1.89
N ALA A 133 12.09 -3.85 -2.55
CA ALA A 133 11.48 -2.53 -2.69
C ALA A 133 10.97 -2.00 -1.34
N HIS A 134 10.37 -2.87 -0.53
CA HIS A 134 9.95 -2.55 0.84
C HIS A 134 11.12 -2.07 1.68
N ASP A 135 12.21 -2.83 1.70
CA ASP A 135 13.42 -2.54 2.49
C ASP A 135 14.05 -1.21 2.09
N ALA A 136 14.10 -0.91 0.78
CA ALA A 136 14.63 0.37 0.29
C ALA A 136 13.81 1.56 0.81
N VAL A 137 12.48 1.47 0.76
CA VAL A 137 11.59 2.53 1.27
C VAL A 137 11.64 2.61 2.79
N LYS A 138 11.64 1.49 3.49
CA LYS A 138 11.74 1.43 4.95
C LYS A 138 13.06 2.01 5.45
N HIS A 139 14.17 1.73 4.76
CA HIS A 139 15.46 2.33 5.08
C HIS A 139 15.46 3.86 4.90
N ALA A 140 14.80 4.36 3.85
CA ALA A 140 14.79 5.80 3.54
C ALA A 140 13.81 6.61 4.41
N LEU A 141 12.65 6.04 4.74
CA LEU A 141 11.51 6.73 5.37
C LEU A 141 11.10 6.20 6.75
N GLY A 142 11.50 4.98 7.12
CA GLY A 142 11.08 4.33 8.37
C GLY A 142 9.63 3.82 8.36
N ILE A 143 8.97 3.74 7.20
CA ILE A 143 7.57 3.31 7.07
C ILE A 143 7.46 1.90 6.48
N ASP A 144 6.33 1.25 6.74
CA ASP A 144 5.94 0.00 6.11
C ASP A 144 4.88 0.27 5.02
N MET A 145 5.11 -0.26 3.82
CA MET A 145 4.15 -0.20 2.72
C MET A 145 3.18 -1.39 2.78
N THR A 146 1.92 -1.17 2.40
CA THR A 146 0.86 -2.20 2.41
C THR A 146 0.15 -2.37 1.06
N LEU A 147 0.46 -1.52 0.09
CA LEU A 147 -0.09 -1.56 -1.27
C LEU A 147 0.98 -1.92 -2.28
N PHE A 148 0.67 -2.85 -3.18
CA PHE A 148 1.53 -3.28 -4.27
C PHE A 148 0.82 -3.07 -5.61
N ALA A 149 1.41 -2.27 -6.49
CA ALA A 149 1.01 -2.17 -7.89
C ALA A 149 2.06 -2.91 -8.73
N PRO A 150 1.72 -4.05 -9.37
CA PRO A 150 2.68 -4.79 -10.16
C PRO A 150 3.15 -3.97 -11.36
N PRO A 151 4.48 -3.97 -11.65
CA PRO A 151 5.04 -3.32 -12.84
C PRO A 151 4.30 -3.72 -14.12
N SER A 152 3.96 -2.72 -14.94
CA SER A 152 3.19 -2.88 -16.18
C SER A 152 1.83 -3.59 -16.01
N GLY A 153 1.32 -3.69 -14.81
CA GLY A 153 0.12 -4.47 -14.49
C GLY A 153 0.30 -5.99 -14.69
N ALA A 154 1.54 -6.47 -14.76
CA ALA A 154 1.85 -7.87 -15.06
C ALA A 154 1.93 -8.70 -13.76
N PHE A 155 1.04 -9.66 -13.61
CA PHE A 155 1.01 -10.59 -12.48
C PHE A 155 0.48 -11.97 -12.89
N CYS A 156 0.73 -12.96 -12.06
CA CYS A 156 0.11 -14.29 -12.12
C CYS A 156 -0.39 -14.69 -10.73
N ALA A 157 -1.04 -15.84 -10.61
CA ALA A 157 -1.56 -16.34 -9.32
C ALA A 157 -0.45 -16.41 -8.25
N GLN A 158 0.77 -16.78 -8.62
CA GLN A 158 1.91 -16.84 -7.71
C GLN A 158 2.35 -15.44 -7.23
N THR A 159 2.31 -14.42 -8.08
CA THR A 159 2.56 -13.02 -7.69
C THR A 159 1.57 -12.58 -6.61
N LEU A 160 0.28 -12.86 -6.82
CA LEU A 160 -0.79 -12.48 -5.88
C LEU A 160 -0.66 -13.20 -4.54
N SER A 161 -0.34 -14.51 -4.57
CA SER A 161 -0.10 -15.30 -3.34
C SER A 161 1.05 -14.71 -2.53
N VAL A 162 2.19 -14.46 -3.18
CA VAL A 162 3.37 -13.89 -2.53
C VAL A 162 3.09 -12.50 -1.96
N ALA A 163 2.42 -11.63 -2.72
CA ALA A 163 2.07 -10.29 -2.23
C ALA A 163 1.16 -10.38 -0.99
N ALA A 164 0.15 -11.25 -1.01
CA ALA A 164 -0.76 -11.47 0.12
C ALA A 164 -0.03 -12.05 1.35
N GLU A 165 0.88 -13.02 1.17
CA GLU A 165 1.72 -13.58 2.24
C GLU A 165 2.60 -12.51 2.92
N LEU A 166 3.06 -11.51 2.15
CA LEU A 166 3.82 -10.38 2.63
C LEU A 166 2.95 -9.24 3.22
N GLY A 167 1.63 -9.44 3.30
CA GLY A 167 0.69 -8.48 3.85
C GLY A 167 0.31 -7.34 2.88
N TYR A 168 0.58 -7.49 1.59
CA TYR A 168 0.22 -6.50 0.58
C TYR A 168 -1.17 -6.73 -0.01
N ARG A 169 -1.88 -5.63 -0.24
CA ARG A 169 -3.03 -5.58 -1.14
C ARG A 169 -2.54 -5.24 -2.54
N THR A 170 -2.78 -6.14 -3.50
CA THR A 170 -2.42 -5.87 -4.91
C THR A 170 -3.45 -4.95 -5.54
N VAL A 171 -2.99 -3.84 -6.12
CA VAL A 171 -3.85 -2.78 -6.68
C VAL A 171 -3.57 -2.63 -8.16
N MET A 172 -4.64 -2.62 -8.94
CA MET A 172 -4.69 -2.29 -10.36
C MET A 172 -5.37 -0.93 -10.53
N TRP A 173 -5.90 -0.64 -11.71
CA TRP A 173 -6.56 0.63 -12.02
C TRP A 173 -7.84 0.44 -12.83
N THR A 174 -8.75 1.39 -12.72
CA THR A 174 -9.94 1.49 -13.57
C THR A 174 -9.66 2.31 -14.82
N ARG A 175 -8.68 3.22 -14.75
CA ARG A 175 -8.36 4.17 -15.81
C ARG A 175 -6.87 4.22 -16.04
N ASP A 176 -6.46 3.98 -17.27
CA ASP A 176 -5.08 4.13 -17.72
C ASP A 176 -4.98 5.40 -18.58
N THR A 177 -4.15 6.33 -18.17
CA THR A 177 -3.88 7.56 -18.95
C THR A 177 -3.05 7.27 -20.21
N ILE A 178 -2.29 6.17 -20.20
CA ILE A 178 -1.36 5.76 -21.27
C ILE A 178 -0.34 6.87 -21.61
N ASP A 179 0.02 7.64 -20.59
CA ASP A 179 0.92 8.79 -20.68
C ASP A 179 2.37 8.41 -20.98
N TRP A 180 2.74 7.18 -20.67
CA TRP A 180 4.05 6.59 -21.01
C TRP A 180 4.24 6.38 -22.52
N ARG A 181 3.14 6.34 -23.29
CA ARG A 181 3.16 6.10 -24.75
C ARG A 181 2.70 7.32 -25.53
N ASP A 182 1.56 7.89 -25.13
CA ASP A 182 0.88 8.95 -25.88
C ASP A 182 1.19 10.30 -25.23
N HIS A 183 2.14 11.01 -25.79
CA HIS A 183 2.64 12.29 -25.28
C HIS A 183 1.69 13.46 -25.61
N ASP A 184 0.40 13.32 -25.27
CA ASP A 184 -0.67 14.32 -25.50
C ASP A 184 -1.47 14.56 -24.21
N ALA A 185 -1.28 15.73 -23.62
CA ALA A 185 -1.96 16.15 -22.39
C ALA A 185 -3.49 16.15 -22.51
N ASN A 186 -4.06 16.37 -23.72
CA ASN A 186 -5.51 16.32 -23.93
C ASN A 186 -6.05 14.89 -23.91
N LEU A 187 -5.30 13.94 -24.50
CA LEU A 187 -5.67 12.51 -24.43
C LEU A 187 -5.56 12.00 -22.99
N ILE A 188 -4.49 12.33 -22.29
CA ILE A 188 -4.28 11.98 -20.87
C ILE A 188 -5.46 12.49 -20.03
N TYR A 189 -5.79 13.78 -20.13
CA TYR A 189 -6.94 14.35 -19.46
C TYR A 189 -8.23 13.60 -19.78
N LYS A 190 -8.55 13.42 -21.06
CA LYS A 190 -9.79 12.73 -21.47
C LYS A 190 -9.91 11.32 -20.90
N ARG A 191 -8.80 10.55 -20.89
CA ARG A 191 -8.79 9.18 -20.35
C ARG A 191 -8.95 9.17 -18.83
N ALA A 192 -8.31 10.10 -18.15
CA ALA A 192 -8.41 10.22 -16.70
C ALA A 192 -9.85 10.49 -16.23
N VAL A 193 -10.58 11.38 -16.93
CA VAL A 193 -11.85 11.91 -16.40
C VAL A 193 -13.11 11.46 -17.12
N LYS A 194 -13.01 10.70 -18.24
CA LYS A 194 -14.20 10.27 -18.99
C LYS A 194 -15.13 9.40 -18.12
N ASN A 195 -16.34 9.92 -17.81
CA ASN A 195 -17.31 9.25 -16.95
C ASN A 195 -16.73 8.86 -15.58
N ILE A 196 -15.95 9.76 -14.99
CA ILE A 196 -15.32 9.54 -13.68
C ILE A 196 -16.38 9.35 -12.60
N LYS A 197 -16.12 8.43 -11.67
CA LYS A 197 -17.03 8.08 -10.56
C LYS A 197 -16.24 7.70 -9.31
N GLY A 198 -16.89 7.69 -8.18
CA GLY A 198 -16.29 7.19 -6.93
C GLY A 198 -15.74 5.78 -7.10
N GLY A 199 -14.67 5.49 -6.40
CA GLY A 199 -13.91 4.24 -6.50
C GLY A 199 -12.93 4.17 -7.68
N ASP A 200 -12.90 5.14 -8.59
CA ASP A 200 -11.94 5.12 -9.71
C ASP A 200 -10.50 5.27 -9.22
N LEU A 201 -9.63 4.41 -9.75
CA LEU A 201 -8.20 4.42 -9.58
C LEU A 201 -7.57 4.80 -10.92
N ILE A 202 -6.83 5.91 -10.98
CA ILE A 202 -6.36 6.54 -12.21
C ILE A 202 -4.85 6.41 -12.29
N LEU A 203 -4.36 5.52 -13.15
CA LEU A 203 -2.94 5.31 -13.38
C LEU A 203 -2.34 6.46 -14.18
N MET A 204 -1.21 6.97 -13.70
CA MET A 204 -0.36 7.94 -14.40
C MET A 204 1.11 7.80 -13.98
N HIS A 205 2.00 8.46 -14.72
CA HIS A 205 3.43 8.53 -14.44
C HIS A 205 3.90 9.98 -14.38
N PRO A 206 5.05 10.31 -13.77
CA PRO A 206 5.59 11.67 -13.72
C PRO A 206 6.23 12.04 -15.08
N THR A 207 5.39 12.33 -16.05
CA THR A 207 5.77 12.79 -17.40
C THR A 207 5.39 14.25 -17.60
N GLU A 208 6.01 14.92 -18.57
CA GLU A 208 5.67 16.30 -18.95
C GLU A 208 4.19 16.42 -19.32
N CYS A 209 3.69 15.48 -20.10
CA CYS A 209 2.31 15.51 -20.56
C CYS A 209 1.31 15.30 -19.44
N THR A 210 1.65 14.44 -18.45
CA THR A 210 0.84 14.28 -17.23
C THR A 210 0.86 15.53 -16.39
N LEU A 211 2.02 16.17 -16.21
CA LEU A 211 2.12 17.43 -15.50
C LEU A 211 1.21 18.51 -16.13
N ASN A 212 1.24 18.62 -17.47
CA ASN A 212 0.42 19.56 -18.23
C ASN A 212 -1.09 19.26 -18.17
N ALA A 213 -1.50 18.02 -17.87
CA ALA A 213 -2.88 17.61 -17.73
C ALA A 213 -3.38 17.68 -16.27
N LEU A 214 -2.48 17.60 -15.29
CA LEU A 214 -2.80 17.31 -13.89
C LEU A 214 -3.77 18.31 -13.26
N GLU A 215 -3.56 19.60 -13.45
CA GLU A 215 -4.43 20.63 -12.88
C GLU A 215 -5.86 20.53 -13.41
N ARG A 216 -6.02 20.24 -14.71
CA ARG A 216 -7.33 20.03 -15.35
C ARG A 216 -8.00 18.75 -14.84
N ILE A 217 -7.23 17.68 -14.60
CA ILE A 217 -7.74 16.43 -14.02
C ILE A 217 -8.29 16.70 -12.62
N ILE A 218 -7.52 17.38 -11.77
CA ILE A 218 -7.94 17.70 -10.40
C ILE A 218 -9.22 18.56 -10.39
N THR A 219 -9.28 19.58 -11.20
CA THR A 219 -10.44 20.49 -11.26
C THR A 219 -11.69 19.78 -11.78
N GLU A 220 -11.55 18.87 -12.74
CA GLU A 220 -12.67 18.06 -13.25
C GLU A 220 -13.21 17.08 -12.21
N VAL A 221 -12.30 16.42 -11.44
CA VAL A 221 -12.70 15.56 -10.33
C VAL A 221 -13.55 16.32 -9.33
N PHE A 222 -13.13 17.54 -8.95
CA PHE A 222 -13.90 18.39 -8.04
C PHE A 222 -15.22 18.87 -8.64
N SER A 223 -15.25 19.17 -9.93
CA SER A 223 -16.48 19.54 -10.66
C SER A 223 -17.49 18.38 -10.66
N ALA A 224 -17.01 17.14 -10.68
CA ALA A 224 -17.83 15.95 -10.54
C ALA A 224 -18.27 15.67 -9.07
N ARG A 225 -17.97 16.56 -8.12
CA ARG A 225 -18.23 16.43 -6.67
C ARG A 225 -17.52 15.21 -6.04
N LEU A 226 -16.37 14.85 -6.58
CA LEU A 226 -15.53 13.79 -6.05
C LEU A 226 -14.30 14.40 -5.34
N HIS A 227 -13.69 13.63 -4.45
CA HIS A 227 -12.47 13.98 -3.74
C HIS A 227 -11.32 13.09 -4.19
N ILE A 228 -10.11 13.65 -4.27
CA ILE A 228 -8.90 12.86 -4.50
C ILE A 228 -8.31 12.48 -3.15
N ALA A 229 -8.08 11.20 -2.94
CA ALA A 229 -7.54 10.63 -1.71
C ALA A 229 -6.48 9.56 -2.00
N PRO A 230 -5.68 9.15 -1.01
CA PRO A 230 -4.81 7.97 -1.12
C PRO A 230 -5.58 6.71 -1.49
N VAL A 231 -4.92 5.80 -2.19
CA VAL A 231 -5.54 4.53 -2.63
C VAL A 231 -6.10 3.76 -1.44
N SER A 232 -5.38 3.69 -0.31
CA SER A 232 -5.86 2.99 0.89
C SER A 232 -7.22 3.49 1.35
N GLU A 233 -7.50 4.79 1.27
CA GLU A 233 -8.79 5.38 1.62
C GLU A 233 -9.88 5.11 0.59
N VAL A 234 -9.52 5.07 -0.70
CA VAL A 234 -10.49 4.80 -1.79
C VAL A 234 -10.92 3.33 -1.79
N LEU A 235 -10.03 2.41 -1.35
CA LEU A 235 -10.35 0.99 -1.23
C LEU A 235 -11.39 0.68 -0.14
N GLU A 236 -11.56 1.56 0.84
CA GLU A 236 -12.57 1.39 1.90
C GLU A 236 -13.90 2.05 1.51
N SER A 237 -15.02 1.56 2.08
CA SER A 237 -16.32 2.21 1.93
C SER A 237 -16.34 3.53 2.69
N ASP A 238 -17.09 4.50 2.20
CA ASP A 238 -17.28 5.76 2.92
C ASP A 238 -18.00 5.47 4.24
N VAL A 239 -17.46 6.00 5.34
CA VAL A 239 -18.12 5.92 6.65
C VAL A 239 -19.28 6.89 6.63
N ILE A 240 -20.52 6.38 6.72
CA ILE A 240 -21.70 7.20 6.92
C ILE A 240 -21.72 7.58 8.42
N LEU A 241 -21.34 8.83 8.73
CA LEU A 241 -21.44 9.40 10.06
C LEU A 241 -22.84 9.90 10.33
#